data_8ef3185dd46d2aa53710a57b61de4d68
#
_entry.id   8ef3185dd46d2aa53710a57b61de4d68
#
_cell.length_a   1.000
_cell.length_b   1.000
_cell.length_c   1.000
_cell.angle_alpha   90.00
_cell.angle_beta   90.00
_cell.angle_gamma   90.00
#
_symmetry.space_group_name_H-M   'P 1'
#
loop_
_entity.id
_entity.type
_entity.pdbx_description
1 polymer ?
#
loop_
_entity_poly.entity_id
_entity_poly.type
_entity_poly.pdbx_seq_one_letter_code
_entity_poly.pdbx_strand_id
1 'polypeptide(L)'
;FLAVVIGGGFAAWLVRHSSARPTRDGPVILVVIDTLRADRLPVYGYTAGRAPVVAALAREAVVFDRAYAHAPQTLPSHASMFTGRLPFEHKVRDNLGFTLSDGTATLASMFKAAGYATGGFVSAYVLRPETGIGHGFDVYDARFPAMAADRSAAQVQRSGPQTLAALGITAHGSSA
;
A
#
# COMPACT_ATOMS: atom_id res chain seq x y z
N PHE A 1 -27.76 22.26 39.42
CA PHE A 1 -28.46 22.12 38.13
C PHE A 1 -27.48 22.15 36.95
N LEU A 2 -26.37 22.91 37.00
CA LEU A 2 -25.40 23.02 35.90
C LEU A 2 -24.55 21.74 35.68
N ALA A 3 -24.27 20.99 36.76
CA ALA A 3 -23.44 19.78 36.69
C ALA A 3 -24.12 18.59 35.96
N VAL A 4 -25.44 18.49 35.97
CA VAL A 4 -26.20 17.41 35.33
C VAL A 4 -26.24 17.56 33.82
N VAL A 5 -26.25 18.80 33.32
CA VAL A 5 -26.27 19.07 31.86
C VAL A 5 -24.92 18.76 31.21
N ILE A 6 -23.79 19.00 31.89
CA ILE A 6 -22.46 18.71 31.41
C ILE A 6 -22.21 17.19 31.34
N GLY A 7 -22.69 16.45 32.34
CA GLY A 7 -22.58 14.98 32.39
C GLY A 7 -23.39 14.31 31.26
N GLY A 8 -24.59 14.77 30.97
CA GLY A 8 -25.41 14.23 29.89
C GLY A 8 -24.85 14.46 28.50
N GLY A 9 -24.27 15.64 28.27
CA GLY A 9 -23.61 15.97 26.99
C GLY A 9 -22.35 15.14 26.72
N PHE A 10 -21.53 14.90 27.74
CA PHE A 10 -20.33 14.10 27.63
C PHE A 10 -20.64 12.59 27.45
N ALA A 11 -21.64 12.07 28.16
CA ALA A 11 -22.11 10.70 27.97
C ALA A 11 -22.70 10.49 26.56
N ALA A 12 -23.51 11.43 26.06
CA ALA A 12 -24.05 11.40 24.71
C ALA A 12 -22.96 11.54 23.64
N TRP A 13 -21.90 12.33 23.89
CA TRP A 13 -20.75 12.43 23.02
C TRP A 13 -19.94 11.12 23.00
N LEU A 14 -19.70 10.49 24.14
CA LEU A 14 -19.03 9.18 24.23
C LEU A 14 -19.83 8.08 23.53
N VAL A 15 -21.14 8.04 23.67
CA VAL A 15 -22.00 7.06 22.97
C VAL A 15 -21.97 7.29 21.45
N ARG A 16 -21.93 8.55 21.01
CA ARG A 16 -21.91 8.90 19.59
C ARG A 16 -20.55 8.69 18.94
N HIS A 17 -19.46 8.68 19.73
CA HIS A 17 -18.10 8.43 19.30
C HIS A 17 -17.59 7.04 19.73
N SER A 18 -18.46 6.23 20.33
CA SER A 18 -18.20 4.78 20.45
C SER A 18 -18.16 4.23 19.02
N SER A 19 -16.99 4.21 18.45
CA SER A 19 -16.74 3.50 17.20
C SER A 19 -17.35 2.11 17.35
N ALA A 20 -18.34 1.77 16.51
CA ALA A 20 -18.82 0.41 16.44
C ALA A 20 -17.57 -0.46 16.35
N ARG A 21 -17.35 -1.32 17.36
CA ARG A 21 -16.26 -2.30 17.31
C ARG A 21 -16.52 -3.07 16.03
N PRO A 22 -15.56 -3.13 15.09
CA PRO A 22 -15.75 -3.92 13.90
C PRO A 22 -16.15 -5.32 14.36
N THR A 23 -17.30 -5.80 13.90
CA THR A 23 -17.70 -7.17 14.15
C THR A 23 -16.61 -8.03 13.55
N ARG A 24 -16.01 -8.92 14.34
CA ARG A 24 -14.87 -9.76 13.95
C ARG A 24 -15.17 -10.72 12.78
N ASP A 25 -16.36 -10.70 12.23
CA ASP A 25 -16.92 -11.77 11.41
C ASP A 25 -17.01 -11.43 9.92
N GLY A 26 -16.44 -10.30 9.48
CA GLY A 26 -16.46 -9.90 8.07
C GLY A 26 -15.09 -9.98 7.40
N PRO A 27 -15.04 -10.22 6.08
CA PRO A 27 -13.80 -10.14 5.32
C PRO A 27 -13.29 -8.69 5.27
N VAL A 28 -11.97 -8.51 5.38
CA VAL A 28 -11.29 -7.24 5.13
C VAL A 28 -10.62 -7.32 3.76
N ILE A 29 -11.00 -6.43 2.85
CA ILE A 29 -10.49 -6.41 1.48
C ILE A 29 -9.74 -5.10 1.27
N LEU A 30 -8.45 -5.19 0.94
CA LEU A 30 -7.62 -4.06 0.52
C LEU A 30 -7.43 -4.16 -1.01
N VAL A 31 -7.93 -3.16 -1.74
CA VAL A 31 -7.74 -3.04 -3.19
C VAL A 31 -6.82 -1.86 -3.46
N VAL A 32 -5.69 -2.11 -4.11
CA VAL A 32 -4.73 -1.08 -4.52
C VAL A 32 -4.68 -1.02 -6.03
N ILE A 33 -4.95 0.14 -6.60
CA ILE A 33 -4.81 0.40 -8.04
C ILE A 33 -3.53 1.20 -8.20
N ASP A 34 -2.47 0.51 -8.64
CA ASP A 34 -1.14 1.10 -8.79
C ASP A 34 -1.13 2.25 -9.80
N THR A 35 -0.36 3.29 -9.51
CA THR A 35 -0.21 4.51 -10.34
C THR A 35 -1.48 5.30 -10.64
N LEU A 36 -2.61 4.97 -10.00
CA LEU A 36 -3.85 5.71 -10.16
C LEU A 36 -3.75 7.09 -9.46
N ARG A 37 -3.88 8.14 -10.24
CA ARG A 37 -3.88 9.51 -9.75
C ARG A 37 -5.27 9.92 -9.26
N ALA A 38 -5.35 10.54 -8.09
CA ALA A 38 -6.60 11.03 -7.52
C ALA A 38 -7.30 12.07 -8.43
N ASP A 39 -6.52 12.97 -9.03
CA ASP A 39 -7.03 14.00 -9.95
C ASP A 39 -7.55 13.43 -11.29
N ARG A 40 -7.55 12.11 -11.48
CA ARG A 40 -8.15 11.41 -12.63
C ARG A 40 -9.44 10.67 -12.28
N LEU A 41 -9.91 10.83 -11.06
CA LEU A 41 -11.13 10.19 -10.59
C LEU A 41 -12.29 11.20 -10.50
N PRO A 42 -13.51 10.82 -10.92
CA PRO A 42 -14.69 11.68 -10.82
C PRO A 42 -15.01 12.12 -9.39
N VAL A 43 -14.72 11.28 -8.39
CA VAL A 43 -14.93 11.60 -6.97
C VAL A 43 -14.11 12.80 -6.50
N TYR A 44 -13.01 13.10 -7.18
CA TYR A 44 -12.16 14.28 -6.93
C TYR A 44 -12.31 15.37 -8.01
N GLY A 45 -13.43 15.36 -8.76
CA GLY A 45 -13.78 16.43 -9.68
C GLY A 45 -13.35 16.23 -11.14
N TYR A 46 -12.79 15.08 -11.51
CA TYR A 46 -12.40 14.84 -12.90
C TYR A 46 -13.60 14.49 -13.78
N THR A 47 -13.99 15.40 -14.67
CA THR A 47 -15.21 15.29 -15.48
C THR A 47 -15.07 14.40 -16.73
N ALA A 48 -13.84 14.20 -17.23
CA ALA A 48 -13.58 13.38 -18.43
C ALA A 48 -13.39 11.88 -18.12
N GLY A 49 -13.29 11.50 -16.84
CA GLY A 49 -13.07 10.11 -16.41
C GLY A 49 -14.38 9.33 -16.26
N ARG A 50 -14.31 8.03 -16.55
CA ARG A 50 -15.39 7.10 -16.31
C ARG A 50 -14.95 6.03 -15.30
N ALA A 51 -15.41 6.16 -14.07
CA ALA A 51 -15.20 5.20 -13.01
C ALA A 51 -16.51 4.98 -12.22
N PRO A 52 -17.57 4.44 -12.86
CA PRO A 52 -18.90 4.39 -12.27
C PRO A 52 -18.97 3.55 -10.99
N VAL A 53 -18.21 2.47 -10.92
CA VAL A 53 -18.14 1.61 -9.73
C VAL A 53 -17.48 2.34 -8.55
N VAL A 54 -16.34 3.00 -8.79
CA VAL A 54 -15.67 3.80 -7.77
C VAL A 54 -16.55 4.97 -7.33
N ALA A 55 -17.22 5.63 -8.26
CA ALA A 55 -18.16 6.71 -7.94
C ALA A 55 -19.38 6.22 -7.16
N ALA A 56 -19.87 5.01 -7.43
CA ALA A 56 -20.95 4.41 -6.65
C ALA A 56 -20.49 4.08 -5.22
N LEU A 57 -19.33 3.44 -5.07
CA LEU A 57 -18.75 3.14 -3.78
C LEU A 57 -18.51 4.42 -2.95
N ALA A 58 -18.00 5.46 -3.57
CA ALA A 58 -17.71 6.72 -2.89
C ALA A 58 -18.94 7.41 -2.29
N ARG A 59 -20.15 7.13 -2.80
CA ARG A 59 -21.40 7.66 -2.22
C ARG A 59 -21.79 7.01 -0.89
N GLU A 60 -21.30 5.82 -0.63
CA GLU A 60 -21.64 5.01 0.54
C GLU A 60 -20.44 4.83 1.50
N ALA A 61 -19.28 5.29 1.11
CA ALA A 61 -18.02 5.10 1.83
C ALA A 61 -17.47 6.42 2.39
N VAL A 62 -16.45 6.29 3.24
CA VAL A 62 -15.63 7.44 3.65
C VAL A 62 -14.60 7.73 2.55
N VAL A 63 -14.63 8.94 2.02
CA VAL A 63 -13.67 9.42 1.03
C VAL A 63 -12.66 10.33 1.72
N PHE A 64 -11.37 10.08 1.49
CA PHE A 64 -10.28 10.89 2.04
C PHE A 64 -9.80 11.88 0.99
N ASP A 65 -9.99 13.18 1.22
CA ASP A 65 -9.53 14.23 0.31
C ASP A 65 -8.01 14.39 0.30
N ARG A 66 -7.35 14.00 1.38
CA ARG A 66 -5.91 14.18 1.60
C ARG A 66 -5.27 12.90 2.11
N ALA A 67 -5.08 11.93 1.23
CA ALA A 67 -4.29 10.74 1.49
C ALA A 67 -3.00 10.79 0.65
N TYR A 68 -1.85 10.65 1.31
CA TYR A 68 -0.55 10.79 0.66
C TYR A 68 0.23 9.49 0.74
N ALA A 69 0.76 9.05 -0.40
CA ALA A 69 1.73 7.96 -0.44
C ALA A 69 3.07 8.44 0.15
N HIS A 70 3.73 7.60 0.96
CA HIS A 70 5.01 7.92 1.58
C HIS A 70 6.20 7.76 0.62
N ALA A 71 5.99 7.13 -0.52
CA ALA A 71 6.96 6.98 -1.60
C ALA A 71 6.24 6.96 -2.96
N PRO A 72 6.87 7.50 -4.03
CA PRO A 72 6.28 7.50 -5.36
C PRO A 72 6.43 6.14 -6.08
N GLN A 73 7.23 5.22 -5.56
CA GLN A 73 7.50 3.91 -6.14
C GLN A 73 6.63 2.83 -5.48
N THR A 74 6.33 1.79 -6.25
CA THR A 74 5.39 0.73 -5.88
C THR A 74 5.83 -0.05 -4.64
N LEU A 75 7.05 -0.61 -4.63
CA LEU A 75 7.51 -1.47 -3.53
C LEU A 75 7.61 -0.72 -2.19
N PRO A 76 8.29 0.44 -2.09
CA PRO A 76 8.35 1.16 -0.82
C PRO A 76 7.00 1.69 -0.37
N SER A 77 6.10 2.08 -1.28
CA SER A 77 4.74 2.50 -0.94
C SER A 77 3.93 1.35 -0.35
N HIS A 78 3.98 0.15 -0.94
CA HIS A 78 3.33 -1.04 -0.39
C HIS A 78 3.95 -1.49 0.94
N ALA A 79 5.28 -1.41 1.07
CA ALA A 79 5.95 -1.69 2.34
C ALA A 79 5.45 -0.73 3.45
N SER A 80 5.28 0.55 3.14
CA SER A 80 4.71 1.52 4.09
C SER A 80 3.26 1.18 4.45
N MET A 81 2.41 0.85 3.47
CA MET A 81 1.01 0.46 3.73
C MET A 81 0.90 -0.81 4.59
N PHE A 82 1.73 -1.80 4.33
CA PHE A 82 1.64 -3.08 5.04
C PHE A 82 2.29 -3.05 6.42
N THR A 83 3.30 -2.21 6.64
CA THR A 83 4.01 -2.14 7.92
C THR A 83 3.55 -1.00 8.82
N GLY A 84 2.84 -0.01 8.28
CA GLY A 84 2.53 1.24 8.98
C GLY A 84 3.78 2.09 9.27
N ARG A 85 4.92 1.82 8.61
CA ARG A 85 6.21 2.49 8.83
C ARG A 85 6.62 3.33 7.62
N LEU A 86 7.49 4.28 7.85
CA LEU A 86 8.08 5.10 6.79
C LEU A 86 9.25 4.40 6.08
N PRO A 87 9.60 4.76 4.84
CA PRO A 87 10.68 4.11 4.09
C PRO A 87 12.05 4.07 4.80
N PHE A 88 12.36 5.07 5.61
CA PHE A 88 13.61 5.07 6.39
C PHE A 88 13.57 4.10 7.59
N GLU A 89 12.38 3.69 8.04
CA GLU A 89 12.19 2.74 9.14
C GLU A 89 12.20 1.30 8.65
N HIS A 90 11.38 0.99 7.61
CA HIS A 90 11.32 -0.36 7.04
C HIS A 90 12.44 -0.64 6.03
N LYS A 91 13.28 0.33 5.69
CA LYS A 91 14.49 0.28 4.85
C LYS A 91 14.26 -0.02 3.36
N VAL A 92 13.05 -0.24 2.92
CA VAL A 92 12.72 -0.39 1.50
C VAL A 92 12.54 1.00 0.89
N ARG A 93 13.44 1.40 -0.01
CA ARG A 93 13.51 2.78 -0.53
C ARG A 93 13.33 2.87 -2.04
N ASP A 94 13.42 1.75 -2.75
CA ASP A 94 13.28 1.68 -4.20
C ASP A 94 12.61 0.36 -4.60
N ASN A 95 12.16 0.28 -5.84
CA ASN A 95 11.60 -0.93 -6.45
C ASN A 95 12.64 -2.04 -6.66
N LEU A 96 13.92 -1.69 -6.69
CA LEU A 96 15.01 -2.60 -7.02
C LEU A 96 16.10 -2.57 -5.93
N GLY A 97 16.66 -3.75 -5.67
CA GLY A 97 17.76 -3.90 -4.71
C GLY A 97 17.35 -3.81 -3.25
N PHE A 98 16.05 -3.76 -2.96
CA PHE A 98 15.52 -3.72 -1.60
C PHE A 98 14.57 -4.87 -1.33
N THR A 99 14.60 -5.34 -0.10
CA THR A 99 13.69 -6.36 0.44
C THR A 99 13.18 -5.93 1.80
N LEU A 100 11.95 -6.27 2.11
CA LEU A 100 11.41 -6.14 3.45
C LEU A 100 12.03 -7.23 4.33
N SER A 101 12.62 -6.84 5.46
CA SER A 101 13.29 -7.78 6.35
C SER A 101 12.34 -8.82 6.93
N ASP A 102 12.81 -10.05 7.04
CA ASP A 102 12.11 -11.12 7.72
C ASP A 102 11.76 -10.73 9.16
N GLY A 103 10.59 -11.15 9.62
CA GLY A 103 10.10 -10.79 10.96
C GLY A 103 9.53 -9.38 11.08
N THR A 104 9.55 -8.56 10.03
CA THR A 104 8.82 -7.29 10.04
C THR A 104 7.33 -7.56 10.13
N ALA A 105 6.68 -7.01 11.17
CA ALA A 105 5.24 -7.11 11.31
C ALA A 105 4.54 -6.41 10.14
N THR A 106 3.63 -7.13 9.49
CA THR A 106 2.83 -6.63 8.38
C THR A 106 1.35 -6.70 8.72
N LEU A 107 0.54 -5.94 8.00
CA LEU A 107 -0.91 -6.02 8.11
C LEU A 107 -1.41 -7.47 7.97
N ALA A 108 -0.86 -8.23 7.01
CA ALA A 108 -1.19 -9.64 6.83
C ALA A 108 -0.82 -10.49 8.05
N SER A 109 0.39 -10.32 8.62
CA SER A 109 0.80 -11.06 9.82
C SER A 109 -0.05 -10.72 11.04
N MET A 110 -0.51 -9.48 11.16
CA MET A 110 -1.40 -9.05 12.23
C MET A 110 -2.80 -9.66 12.10
N PHE A 111 -3.38 -9.69 10.90
CA PHE A 111 -4.66 -10.36 10.65
C PHE A 111 -4.55 -11.87 10.88
N LYS A 112 -3.47 -12.49 10.42
CA LYS A 112 -3.20 -13.92 10.67
C LYS A 112 -3.12 -14.23 12.17
N ALA A 113 -2.40 -13.41 12.94
CA ALA A 113 -2.33 -13.53 14.40
C ALA A 113 -3.70 -13.34 15.08
N ALA A 114 -4.60 -12.58 14.46
CA ALA A 114 -5.98 -12.40 14.91
C ALA A 114 -6.92 -13.55 14.47
N GLY A 115 -6.40 -14.57 13.76
CA GLY A 115 -7.17 -15.75 13.34
C GLY A 115 -7.82 -15.65 11.96
N TYR A 116 -7.47 -14.64 11.16
CA TYR A 116 -7.94 -14.55 9.77
C TYR A 116 -7.10 -15.42 8.84
N ALA A 117 -7.73 -16.04 7.86
CA ALA A 117 -7.04 -16.53 6.67
C ALA A 117 -6.67 -15.33 5.79
N THR A 118 -5.42 -15.30 5.30
CA THR A 118 -4.88 -14.14 4.61
C THR A 118 -4.45 -14.49 3.19
N GLY A 119 -4.86 -13.68 2.21
CA GLY A 119 -4.52 -13.85 0.79
C GLY A 119 -4.04 -12.54 0.17
N GLY A 120 -2.94 -12.59 -0.57
CA GLY A 120 -2.41 -11.50 -1.37
C GLY A 120 -2.34 -11.91 -2.85
N PHE A 121 -2.81 -11.04 -3.74
CA PHE A 121 -2.82 -11.27 -5.19
C PHE A 121 -2.23 -10.03 -5.85
N VAL A 122 -1.10 -10.15 -6.52
CA VAL A 122 -0.39 -9.02 -7.09
C VAL A 122 -0.10 -9.22 -8.58
N SER A 123 -0.14 -8.12 -9.33
CA SER A 123 0.16 -8.09 -10.77
C SER A 123 1.39 -7.23 -11.10
N ALA A 124 2.04 -6.64 -10.13
CA ALA A 124 3.27 -5.86 -10.32
C ALA A 124 4.51 -6.70 -9.96
N TYR A 125 5.42 -6.87 -10.91
CA TYR A 125 6.65 -7.67 -10.73
C TYR A 125 7.50 -7.23 -9.54
N VAL A 126 7.50 -5.94 -9.21
CA VAL A 126 8.23 -5.40 -8.06
C VAL A 126 7.65 -5.83 -6.71
N LEU A 127 6.46 -6.45 -6.70
CA LEU A 127 5.83 -7.02 -5.51
C LEU A 127 5.98 -8.55 -5.44
N ARG A 128 6.90 -9.16 -6.18
CA ARG A 128 7.16 -10.60 -6.16
C ARG A 128 7.59 -11.10 -4.76
N PRO A 129 7.44 -12.39 -4.46
CA PRO A 129 7.74 -12.94 -3.12
C PRO A 129 9.14 -12.63 -2.60
N GLU A 130 10.14 -12.58 -3.48
CA GLU A 130 11.56 -12.35 -3.11
C GLU A 130 11.80 -10.95 -2.51
N THR A 131 10.86 -10.04 -2.67
CA THR A 131 10.92 -8.70 -2.03
C THR A 131 10.49 -8.71 -0.57
N GLY A 132 10.03 -9.87 -0.04
CA GLY A 132 9.54 -10.01 1.32
C GLY A 132 8.17 -9.37 1.58
N ILE A 133 7.55 -8.71 0.59
CA ILE A 133 6.27 -8.01 0.76
C ILE A 133 5.11 -8.98 1.02
N GLY A 134 5.27 -10.26 0.64
CA GLY A 134 4.29 -11.32 0.88
C GLY A 134 4.32 -11.90 2.30
N HIS A 135 5.17 -11.40 3.20
CA HIS A 135 5.26 -11.92 4.56
C HIS A 135 3.93 -11.79 5.32
N GLY A 136 3.52 -12.89 5.93
CA GLY A 136 2.30 -12.97 6.73
C GLY A 136 1.06 -13.44 5.98
N PHE A 137 1.09 -13.50 4.65
CA PHE A 137 0.00 -14.10 3.89
C PHE A 137 0.08 -15.64 3.91
N ASP A 138 -1.09 -16.30 4.04
CA ASP A 138 -1.20 -17.76 3.89
C ASP A 138 -1.11 -18.17 2.42
N VAL A 139 -1.67 -17.33 1.54
CA VAL A 139 -1.58 -17.46 0.10
C VAL A 139 -1.06 -16.15 -0.47
N TYR A 140 0.03 -16.20 -1.23
CA TYR A 140 0.55 -15.04 -1.95
C TYR A 140 0.74 -15.39 -3.42
N ASP A 141 -0.18 -14.90 -4.27
CA ASP A 141 -0.16 -15.17 -5.71
C ASP A 141 0.47 -13.99 -6.46
N ALA A 142 1.65 -14.23 -6.99
CA ALA A 142 2.43 -13.30 -7.79
C ALA A 142 2.87 -13.97 -9.10
N ARG A 143 1.97 -14.76 -9.70
CA ARG A 143 2.25 -15.44 -10.98
C ARG A 143 2.20 -14.45 -12.12
N PHE A 144 3.35 -14.22 -12.73
CA PHE A 144 3.48 -13.37 -13.91
C PHE A 144 3.66 -14.25 -15.15
N PRO A 145 3.04 -13.91 -16.30
CA PRO A 145 3.35 -14.55 -17.56
C PRO A 145 4.87 -14.45 -17.84
N ALA A 146 5.51 -15.55 -18.19
CA ALA A 146 6.97 -15.63 -18.38
C ALA A 146 7.52 -14.54 -19.32
N MET A 147 6.75 -14.18 -20.35
CA MET A 147 7.13 -13.09 -21.28
C MET A 147 7.13 -11.69 -20.65
N ALA A 148 6.31 -11.44 -19.64
CA ALA A 148 6.29 -10.15 -18.96
C ALA A 148 7.42 -10.04 -17.93
N ALA A 149 7.70 -11.12 -17.19
CA ALA A 149 8.81 -11.19 -16.24
C ALA A 149 10.17 -11.02 -16.94
N ASP A 150 10.37 -11.69 -18.09
CA ASP A 150 11.62 -11.65 -18.85
C ASP A 150 11.85 -10.26 -19.48
N ARG A 151 10.81 -9.62 -20.03
CA ARG A 151 10.93 -8.27 -20.59
C ARG A 151 11.18 -7.21 -19.50
N SER A 152 10.53 -7.32 -18.35
CA SER A 152 10.72 -6.36 -17.25
C SER A 152 12.13 -6.49 -16.65
N ALA A 153 12.60 -7.70 -16.40
CA ALA A 153 13.95 -7.96 -15.92
C ALA A 153 15.02 -7.51 -16.93
N ALA A 154 14.82 -7.83 -18.22
CA ALA A 154 15.73 -7.43 -19.29
C ALA A 154 15.73 -5.90 -19.53
N GLN A 155 14.59 -5.23 -19.38
CA GLN A 155 14.48 -3.80 -19.52
C GLN A 155 15.14 -3.05 -18.38
N VAL A 156 14.98 -3.55 -17.14
CA VAL A 156 15.65 -3.03 -15.95
C VAL A 156 17.17 -3.21 -16.05
N GLN A 157 17.62 -4.37 -16.52
CA GLN A 157 19.03 -4.66 -16.69
C GLN A 157 19.69 -3.84 -17.81
N ARG A 158 18.93 -3.44 -18.84
CA ARG A 158 19.39 -2.57 -19.92
C ARG A 158 19.36 -1.08 -19.55
N SER A 159 18.48 -0.65 -18.68
CA SER A 159 18.31 0.77 -18.32
C SER A 159 19.35 1.27 -17.31
N GLY A 160 19.82 0.42 -16.40
CA GLY A 160 20.69 0.83 -15.29
C GLY A 160 22.04 1.40 -15.73
N PRO A 161 22.90 0.63 -16.46
CA PRO A 161 24.24 1.10 -16.84
C PRO A 161 24.23 2.18 -17.92
N GLN A 162 23.29 2.10 -18.87
CA GLN A 162 23.23 3.03 -20.01
C GLN A 162 22.67 4.40 -19.60
N THR A 163 21.74 4.44 -18.66
CA THR A 163 21.18 5.71 -18.16
C THR A 163 22.21 6.48 -17.36
N LEU A 164 23.03 5.81 -16.56
CA LEU A 164 24.11 6.45 -15.80
C LEU A 164 25.21 6.98 -16.73
N ALA A 165 25.58 6.21 -17.76
CA ALA A 165 26.55 6.63 -18.75
C ALA A 165 26.05 7.81 -19.62
N ALA A 166 24.77 7.81 -20.00
CA ALA A 166 24.15 8.91 -20.75
C ALA A 166 24.03 10.21 -19.93
N LEU A 167 23.97 10.11 -18.59
CA LEU A 167 23.96 11.25 -17.69
C LEU A 167 25.37 11.68 -17.22
N GLY A 168 26.44 11.06 -17.73
CA GLY A 168 27.82 11.39 -17.38
C GLY A 168 28.20 11.06 -15.92
N ILE A 169 27.39 10.20 -15.26
CA ILE A 169 27.64 9.77 -13.88
C ILE A 169 28.52 8.52 -13.90
N THR A 170 29.81 8.72 -13.69
CA THR A 170 30.74 7.62 -13.42
C THR A 170 30.59 7.17 -11.98
N ALA A 171 30.28 5.89 -11.75
CA ALA A 171 30.34 5.29 -10.44
C ALA A 171 31.80 5.34 -9.93
N HIS A 172 32.10 6.22 -9.00
CA HIS A 172 33.38 6.17 -8.27
C HIS A 172 33.30 4.98 -7.33
N GLY A 173 34.03 3.91 -7.69
CA GLY A 173 34.25 2.78 -6.80
C GLY A 173 35.01 3.27 -5.57
N SER A 174 34.40 3.19 -4.40
CA SER A 174 35.12 3.26 -3.13
C SER A 174 35.89 1.97 -2.94
N SER A 175 37.15 1.96 -3.32
CA SER A 175 38.11 0.98 -2.82
C SER A 175 38.59 1.45 -1.45
N ALA A 176 38.21 0.76 -0.39
CA ALA A 176 38.97 0.52 0.83
C ALA A 176 38.17 -0.44 1.73
#